data_7786ed6de67a32edfc46b72ae5733a34
#
_entry.id   7786ed6de67a32edfc46b72ae5733a34
#
_cell.length_a   1.000
_cell.length_b   1.000
_cell.length_c   1.000
_cell.angle_alpha   90.00
_cell.angle_beta   90.00
_cell.angle_gamma   90.00
#
_symmetry.space_group_name_H-M   'P 1'
#
loop_
_entity.id
_entity.type
_entity.pdbx_description
1 polymer ?
#
loop_
_entity_poly.entity_id
_entity_poly.type
_entity_poly.pdbx_seq_one_letter_code
_entity_poly.pdbx_strand_id
1 'polypeptide(L)'
;MRLNANPTIDTAIKLVAAAVAMFAFVFVVMVPLYDVLCDALGINGKTSGEAYTSVQAGVDESRTVTVQFVATNNENMPWEFGPSQTAMKVHPGAVNSTVFHARNPLPRDMVAQAIPSVSPARAAEYFHKTECFCFNKQPLDGRTSAEMPLQFIIDQDLPRDIRSITLSSPMFEVTEMARGAVAVR
;
A
#
# COMPACT_ATOMS: atom_id res chain seq x y z
N MET A 1 -11.16 21.76 51.35
CA MET A 1 -9.83 22.38 51.29
C MET A 1 -9.92 23.56 50.30
N ARG A 2 -10.08 24.80 50.80
CA ARG A 2 -10.17 25.99 49.94
C ARG A 2 -8.74 26.39 49.62
N LEU A 3 -8.29 26.05 48.43
CA LEU A 3 -7.08 26.65 47.90
C LEU A 3 -7.32 28.14 47.71
N ASN A 4 -6.49 28.93 48.35
CA ASN A 4 -6.51 30.40 48.30
C ASN A 4 -6.13 30.79 46.85
N ALA A 5 -7.13 30.96 46.00
CA ALA A 5 -6.94 31.02 44.57
C ALA A 5 -6.60 32.45 44.16
N ASN A 6 -5.35 32.69 43.85
CA ASN A 6 -5.01 33.77 42.93
C ASN A 6 -5.77 33.50 41.60
N PRO A 7 -6.62 34.44 41.14
CA PRO A 7 -7.45 34.21 39.95
C PRO A 7 -6.66 33.83 38.71
N THR A 8 -5.41 34.26 38.60
CA THR A 8 -4.46 33.89 37.53
C THR A 8 -4.04 32.41 37.60
N ILE A 9 -3.83 31.86 38.80
CA ILE A 9 -3.44 30.45 38.98
C ILE A 9 -4.62 29.51 38.66
N ASP A 10 -5.82 29.87 39.10
CA ASP A 10 -7.04 29.09 38.79
C ASP A 10 -7.31 29.04 37.28
N THR A 11 -7.16 30.18 36.62
CA THR A 11 -7.29 30.26 35.18
C THR A 11 -6.22 29.44 34.45
N ALA A 12 -4.96 29.49 34.89
CA ALA A 12 -3.88 28.70 34.33
C ALA A 12 -4.12 27.18 34.49
N ILE A 13 -4.59 26.74 35.65
CA ILE A 13 -4.93 25.34 35.91
C ILE A 13 -6.06 24.88 34.96
N LYS A 14 -7.12 25.69 34.79
CA LYS A 14 -8.22 25.38 33.89
C LYS A 14 -7.76 25.27 32.42
N LEU A 15 -6.86 26.15 31.95
CA LEU A 15 -6.30 26.12 30.62
C LEU A 15 -5.43 24.86 30.39
N VAL A 16 -4.60 24.52 31.37
CA VAL A 16 -3.78 23.30 31.30
C VAL A 16 -4.67 22.06 31.28
N ALA A 17 -5.68 21.99 32.16
CA ALA A 17 -6.63 20.88 32.20
C ALA A 17 -7.40 20.76 30.86
N ALA A 18 -7.83 21.86 30.26
CA ALA A 18 -8.50 21.88 28.98
C ALA A 18 -7.56 21.40 27.84
N ALA A 19 -6.32 21.84 27.86
CA ALA A 19 -5.32 21.38 26.89
C ALA A 19 -5.07 19.87 27.01
N VAL A 20 -4.87 19.35 28.22
CA VAL A 20 -4.69 17.91 28.47
C VAL A 20 -5.92 17.12 28.03
N ALA A 21 -7.13 17.59 28.33
CA ALA A 21 -8.37 16.95 27.89
C ALA A 21 -8.50 16.92 26.36
N MET A 22 -8.13 18.01 25.70
CA MET A 22 -8.13 18.07 24.23
C MET A 22 -7.12 17.10 23.61
N PHE A 23 -5.90 17.03 24.13
CA PHE A 23 -4.91 16.06 23.67
C PHE A 23 -5.38 14.62 23.90
N ALA A 24 -5.91 14.32 25.09
CA ALA A 24 -6.45 13.01 25.40
C ALA A 24 -7.59 12.63 24.44
N PHE A 25 -8.49 13.56 24.12
CA PHE A 25 -9.57 13.33 23.17
C PHE A 25 -9.04 13.00 21.76
N VAL A 26 -8.04 13.73 21.28
CA VAL A 26 -7.45 13.47 19.96
C VAL A 26 -6.82 12.09 19.92
N PHE A 27 -5.99 11.72 20.88
CA PHE A 27 -5.27 10.43 20.85
C PHE A 27 -6.17 9.24 21.17
N VAL A 28 -7.12 9.37 22.09
CA VAL A 28 -7.95 8.24 22.53
C VAL A 28 -9.17 8.04 21.66
N VAL A 29 -9.70 9.11 21.06
CA VAL A 29 -10.95 9.06 20.30
C VAL A 29 -10.70 9.22 18.80
N MET A 30 -9.98 10.27 18.38
CA MET A 30 -9.83 10.60 16.97
C MET A 30 -8.96 9.59 16.22
N VAL A 31 -7.85 9.12 16.80
CA VAL A 31 -6.96 8.17 16.14
C VAL A 31 -7.64 6.82 15.93
N PRO A 32 -8.23 6.15 16.95
CA PRO A 32 -8.93 4.89 16.73
C PRO A 32 -10.16 5.04 15.83
N LEU A 33 -10.89 6.18 15.93
CA LEU A 33 -12.03 6.44 15.07
C LEU A 33 -11.61 6.55 13.60
N TYR A 34 -10.47 7.20 13.34
CA TYR A 34 -9.91 7.29 11.98
C TYR A 34 -9.56 5.90 11.44
N ASP A 35 -8.90 5.05 12.23
CA ASP A 35 -8.53 3.69 11.82
C ASP A 35 -9.77 2.85 11.49
N VAL A 36 -10.77 2.84 12.37
CA VAL A 36 -12.05 2.13 12.16
C VAL A 36 -12.78 2.66 10.92
N LEU A 37 -12.77 3.98 10.71
CA LEU A 37 -13.43 4.59 9.56
C LEU A 37 -12.70 4.23 8.25
N CYS A 38 -11.37 4.24 8.26
CA CYS A 38 -10.56 3.86 7.10
C CYS A 38 -10.75 2.38 6.74
N ASP A 39 -10.82 1.50 7.75
CA ASP A 39 -11.08 0.08 7.54
C ASP A 39 -12.50 -0.16 7.01
N ALA A 40 -13.50 0.50 7.59
CA ALA A 40 -14.90 0.36 7.18
C ALA A 40 -15.20 0.91 5.78
N LEU A 41 -14.49 1.95 5.36
CA LEU A 41 -14.71 2.62 4.07
C LEU A 41 -13.72 2.17 2.99
N GLY A 42 -12.71 1.36 3.34
CA GLY A 42 -11.68 0.90 2.39
C GLY A 42 -10.88 2.03 1.73
N ILE A 43 -10.80 3.20 2.36
CA ILE A 43 -10.27 4.43 1.73
C ILE A 43 -8.77 4.33 1.42
N ASN A 44 -8.03 3.49 2.15
CA ASN A 44 -6.57 3.41 2.02
C ASN A 44 -6.05 2.62 0.82
N GLY A 45 -6.91 1.94 0.04
CA GLY A 45 -6.48 1.15 -1.11
C GLY A 45 -5.38 0.11 -0.82
N LYS A 46 -5.08 -0.14 0.45
CA LYS A 46 -4.12 -1.16 0.87
C LYS A 46 -4.75 -2.52 0.64
N THR A 47 -4.10 -3.34 -0.16
CA THR A 47 -4.46 -4.76 -0.26
C THR A 47 -4.17 -5.45 1.07
N SER A 48 -5.08 -6.33 1.50
CA SER A 48 -4.88 -7.13 2.70
C SER A 48 -3.52 -7.85 2.65
N GLY A 49 -2.72 -7.71 3.70
CA GLY A 49 -1.41 -8.36 3.81
C GLY A 49 -1.47 -9.84 4.17
N GLU A 50 -2.67 -10.39 4.36
CA GLU A 50 -2.87 -11.80 4.67
C GLU A 50 -2.84 -12.65 3.41
N ALA A 51 -2.17 -13.80 3.48
CA ALA A 51 -2.17 -14.77 2.40
C ALA A 51 -3.61 -15.27 2.16
N TYR A 52 -4.11 -15.09 0.95
CA TYR A 52 -5.43 -15.57 0.55
C TYR A 52 -5.47 -17.10 0.61
N THR A 53 -6.16 -17.65 1.60
CA THR A 53 -6.25 -19.09 1.82
C THR A 53 -7.52 -19.73 1.25
N SER A 54 -8.48 -18.95 0.73
CA SER A 54 -9.73 -19.46 0.22
C SER A 54 -9.69 -19.74 -1.29
N VAL A 55 -8.89 -20.70 -1.72
CA VAL A 55 -8.95 -21.30 -3.08
C VAL A 55 -10.20 -22.19 -3.26
N GLN A 56 -11.15 -22.15 -2.34
CA GLN A 56 -12.31 -23.06 -2.36
C GLN A 56 -13.50 -22.59 -3.20
N ALA A 57 -13.53 -21.37 -3.63
CA ALA A 57 -14.50 -20.91 -4.62
C ALA A 57 -13.89 -21.13 -6.01
N GLY A 58 -14.52 -21.91 -6.89
CA GLY A 58 -14.06 -22.16 -8.27
C GLY A 58 -13.85 -20.86 -9.06
N VAL A 59 -13.46 -20.94 -10.32
CA VAL A 59 -13.32 -19.76 -11.21
C VAL A 59 -14.69 -19.32 -11.71
N ASP A 60 -15.04 -18.03 -11.60
CA ASP A 60 -16.24 -17.47 -12.22
C ASP A 60 -15.98 -17.14 -13.70
N GLU A 61 -16.22 -18.12 -14.57
CA GLU A 61 -16.06 -17.96 -16.03
C GLU A 61 -17.18 -17.11 -16.67
N SER A 62 -18.24 -16.79 -15.91
CA SER A 62 -19.40 -16.05 -16.44
C SER A 62 -19.09 -14.58 -16.70
N ARG A 63 -18.01 -14.05 -16.09
CA ARG A 63 -17.59 -12.65 -16.27
C ARG A 63 -16.07 -12.48 -16.36
N THR A 64 -15.68 -11.42 -16.98
CA THR A 64 -14.28 -10.97 -17.06
C THR A 64 -14.09 -9.61 -16.42
N VAL A 65 -12.97 -9.43 -15.75
CA VAL A 65 -12.51 -8.15 -15.20
C VAL A 65 -11.23 -7.76 -15.92
N THR A 66 -11.14 -6.51 -16.34
CA THR A 66 -9.91 -5.98 -16.96
C THR A 66 -9.00 -5.43 -15.86
N VAL A 67 -7.81 -5.99 -15.71
CA VAL A 67 -6.78 -5.46 -14.82
C VAL A 67 -5.79 -4.67 -15.65
N GLN A 68 -5.62 -3.39 -15.31
CA GLN A 68 -4.66 -2.49 -15.92
C GLN A 68 -3.46 -2.33 -15.00
N PHE A 69 -2.26 -2.36 -15.57
CA PHE A 69 -1.00 -2.21 -14.84
C PHE A 69 -0.35 -0.88 -15.21
N VAL A 70 -0.11 -0.05 -14.21
CA VAL A 70 0.54 1.24 -14.36
C VAL A 70 1.80 1.26 -13.51
N ALA A 71 2.93 1.47 -14.13
CA ALA A 71 4.20 1.67 -13.46
C ALA A 71 4.61 3.14 -13.61
N THR A 72 5.05 3.74 -12.52
CA THR A 72 5.57 5.12 -12.51
C THR A 72 6.83 5.16 -11.67
N ASN A 73 7.77 6.00 -12.07
CA ASN A 73 8.95 6.28 -11.25
C ASN A 73 8.74 7.57 -10.49
N ASN A 74 9.19 7.60 -9.24
CA ASN A 74 9.32 8.87 -8.53
C ASN A 74 10.41 9.73 -9.19
N GLU A 75 10.35 11.07 -9.02
CA GLU A 75 11.21 12.05 -9.69
C GLU A 75 12.71 11.74 -9.64
N ASN A 76 13.18 11.12 -8.54
CA ASN A 76 14.58 10.77 -8.34
C ASN A 76 14.93 9.32 -8.67
N MET A 77 13.99 8.54 -9.22
CA MET A 77 14.19 7.13 -9.53
C MET A 77 14.62 6.94 -11.01
N PRO A 78 15.91 6.67 -11.27
CA PRO A 78 16.44 6.62 -12.65
C PRO A 78 16.21 5.28 -13.35
N TRP A 79 15.60 4.28 -12.69
CA TRP A 79 15.39 2.97 -13.28
C TRP A 79 14.36 3.01 -14.41
N GLU A 80 14.56 2.17 -15.40
CA GLU A 80 13.54 1.84 -16.39
C GLU A 80 12.65 0.77 -15.75
N PHE A 81 11.41 1.12 -15.39
CA PHE A 81 10.48 0.22 -14.73
C PHE A 81 9.12 0.22 -15.43
N GLY A 82 8.62 -0.98 -15.73
CA GLY A 82 7.34 -1.13 -16.41
C GLY A 82 6.80 -2.55 -16.42
N PRO A 83 5.49 -2.71 -16.61
CA PRO A 83 4.86 -4.01 -16.79
C PRO A 83 5.15 -4.58 -18.17
N SER A 84 5.26 -5.90 -18.29
CA SER A 84 5.37 -6.59 -19.60
C SER A 84 4.12 -6.45 -20.46
N GLN A 85 2.96 -6.24 -19.82
CA GLN A 85 1.68 -5.96 -20.47
C GLN A 85 0.92 -4.89 -19.68
N THR A 86 0.30 -3.97 -20.38
CA THR A 86 -0.40 -2.83 -19.76
C THR A 86 -1.80 -3.19 -19.25
N ALA A 87 -2.39 -4.26 -19.74
CA ALA A 87 -3.69 -4.75 -19.29
C ALA A 87 -3.85 -6.25 -19.60
N MET A 88 -4.61 -6.93 -18.75
CA MET A 88 -5.05 -8.30 -18.98
C MET A 88 -6.51 -8.48 -18.57
N LYS A 89 -7.21 -9.39 -19.27
CA LYS A 89 -8.57 -9.82 -18.88
C LYS A 89 -8.45 -11.08 -18.04
N VAL A 90 -9.08 -11.06 -16.88
CA VAL A 90 -9.03 -12.15 -15.90
C VAL A 90 -10.43 -12.56 -15.47
N HIS A 91 -10.57 -13.81 -15.06
CA HIS A 91 -11.79 -14.31 -14.42
C HIS A 91 -11.63 -14.25 -12.90
N PRO A 92 -12.65 -13.78 -12.14
CA PRO A 92 -12.62 -13.84 -10.69
C PRO A 92 -12.43 -15.27 -10.19
N GLY A 93 -11.61 -15.44 -9.17
CA GLY A 93 -11.21 -16.76 -8.62
C GLY A 93 -10.02 -17.41 -9.36
N ALA A 94 -9.64 -16.94 -10.55
CA ALA A 94 -8.49 -17.48 -11.27
C ALA A 94 -7.16 -16.91 -10.74
N VAL A 95 -6.14 -17.76 -10.67
CA VAL A 95 -4.76 -17.32 -10.41
C VAL A 95 -4.21 -16.72 -11.69
N ASN A 96 -3.76 -15.49 -11.61
CA ASN A 96 -3.18 -14.76 -12.73
C ASN A 96 -1.74 -14.36 -12.42
N SER A 97 -0.89 -14.31 -13.45
CA SER A 97 0.48 -13.87 -13.30
C SER A 97 0.87 -12.87 -14.38
N THR A 98 1.69 -11.92 -14.00
CA THR A 98 2.33 -10.96 -14.90
C THR A 98 3.74 -10.67 -14.41
N VAL A 99 4.56 -10.02 -15.23
CA VAL A 99 5.93 -9.68 -14.89
C VAL A 99 6.12 -8.19 -15.09
N PHE A 100 6.84 -7.56 -14.18
CA PHE A 100 7.39 -6.23 -14.34
C PHE A 100 8.88 -6.32 -14.64
N HIS A 101 9.38 -5.47 -15.50
CA HIS A 101 10.79 -5.37 -15.83
C HIS A 101 11.37 -4.13 -15.16
N ALA A 102 12.51 -4.30 -14.52
CA ALA A 102 13.28 -3.20 -13.96
C ALA A 102 14.71 -3.24 -14.48
N ARG A 103 15.27 -2.08 -14.82
CA ARG A 103 16.66 -1.92 -15.23
C ARG A 103 17.27 -0.72 -14.53
N ASN A 104 18.41 -0.94 -13.93
CA ASN A 104 19.24 0.14 -13.38
C ASN A 104 20.22 0.62 -14.47
N PRO A 105 20.02 1.78 -15.08
CA PRO A 105 20.93 2.29 -16.13
C PRO A 105 22.22 2.87 -15.56
N LEU A 106 22.28 3.16 -14.27
CA LEU A 106 23.43 3.79 -13.63
C LEU A 106 24.53 2.76 -13.31
N PRO A 107 25.79 3.19 -13.19
CA PRO A 107 26.90 2.31 -12.82
C PRO A 107 27.00 2.00 -11.32
N ARG A 108 26.07 2.49 -10.50
CA ARG A 108 26.02 2.29 -9.04
C ARG A 108 24.90 1.33 -8.65
N ASP A 109 25.15 0.57 -7.61
CA ASP A 109 24.13 -0.29 -7.00
C ASP A 109 23.06 0.55 -6.31
N MET A 110 21.83 0.16 -6.46
CA MET A 110 20.69 0.88 -5.92
C MET A 110 19.69 -0.11 -5.31
N VAL A 111 18.95 0.37 -4.33
CA VAL A 111 17.83 -0.36 -3.74
C VAL A 111 16.55 0.42 -3.99
N ALA A 112 15.57 -0.25 -4.56
CA ALA A 112 14.26 0.32 -4.84
C ALA A 112 13.15 -0.43 -4.12
N GLN A 113 12.01 0.23 -3.99
CA GLN A 113 10.78 -0.36 -3.44
C GLN A 113 9.58 0.14 -4.22
N ALA A 114 8.71 -0.77 -4.64
CA ALA A 114 7.42 -0.43 -5.22
C ALA A 114 6.35 -0.35 -4.12
N ILE A 115 5.44 0.61 -4.24
CA ILE A 115 4.31 0.78 -3.33
C ILE A 115 3.01 0.66 -4.13
N PRO A 116 2.48 -0.57 -4.33
CA PRO A 116 1.32 -0.77 -5.17
C PRO A 116 0.03 -0.26 -4.52
N SER A 117 -0.83 0.33 -5.33
CA SER A 117 -2.18 0.75 -4.96
C SER A 117 -3.19 0.27 -5.99
N VAL A 118 -4.43 0.04 -5.54
CA VAL A 118 -5.53 -0.46 -6.35
C VAL A 118 -6.60 0.61 -6.50
N SER A 119 -7.08 0.79 -7.70
CA SER A 119 -8.19 1.68 -8.02
C SER A 119 -9.29 0.93 -8.80
N PRO A 120 -10.59 1.10 -8.48
CA PRO A 120 -11.14 1.91 -7.39
C PRO A 120 -10.80 1.34 -6.01
N ALA A 121 -10.74 2.20 -4.97
CA ALA A 121 -10.32 1.79 -3.62
C ALA A 121 -11.13 0.61 -3.07
N ARG A 122 -12.45 0.57 -3.33
CA ARG A 122 -13.34 -0.53 -2.95
C ARG A 122 -13.02 -1.88 -3.62
N ALA A 123 -12.17 -1.92 -4.65
CA ALA A 123 -11.68 -3.17 -5.25
C ALA A 123 -10.46 -3.72 -4.52
N ALA A 124 -9.85 -2.94 -3.63
CA ALA A 124 -8.59 -3.32 -2.98
C ALA A 124 -8.73 -4.53 -2.06
N GLU A 125 -9.87 -4.68 -1.38
CA GLU A 125 -10.19 -5.83 -0.52
C GLU A 125 -10.39 -7.14 -1.30
N TYR A 126 -10.76 -7.04 -2.58
CA TYR A 126 -10.96 -8.19 -3.48
C TYR A 126 -9.74 -8.50 -4.35
N PHE A 127 -8.66 -7.75 -4.21
CA PHE A 127 -7.43 -7.93 -4.97
C PHE A 127 -6.35 -8.56 -4.09
N HIS A 128 -6.21 -9.88 -4.17
CA HIS A 128 -5.26 -10.65 -3.37
C HIS A 128 -3.98 -10.91 -4.15
N LYS A 129 -2.85 -10.46 -3.61
CA LYS A 129 -1.52 -10.75 -4.14
C LYS A 129 -0.97 -11.98 -3.43
N THR A 130 -0.70 -13.03 -4.17
CA THR A 130 -0.10 -14.27 -3.65
C THR A 130 1.41 -14.22 -3.67
N GLU A 131 1.99 -13.64 -4.74
CA GLU A 131 3.40 -13.33 -4.84
C GLU A 131 3.57 -11.91 -5.39
N CYS A 132 4.43 -11.12 -4.76
CA CYS A 132 4.71 -9.76 -5.21
C CYS A 132 6.13 -9.35 -4.84
N PHE A 133 6.88 -8.91 -5.83
CA PHE A 133 8.17 -8.26 -5.64
C PHE A 133 8.08 -6.99 -4.78
N CYS A 134 6.91 -6.37 -4.70
CA CYS A 134 6.70 -5.10 -4.01
C CYS A 134 6.76 -5.18 -2.48
N PHE A 135 6.71 -6.38 -1.89
CA PHE A 135 6.81 -6.54 -0.44
C PHE A 135 8.24 -6.35 0.09
N ASN A 136 9.24 -6.54 -0.76
CA ASN A 136 10.63 -6.48 -0.37
C ASN A 136 11.36 -5.32 -1.07
N LYS A 137 12.39 -4.82 -0.41
CA LYS A 137 13.36 -3.93 -1.04
C LYS A 137 14.10 -4.71 -2.12
N GLN A 138 14.17 -4.15 -3.32
CA GLN A 138 14.81 -4.77 -4.48
C GLN A 138 16.20 -4.17 -4.69
N PRO A 139 17.28 -4.89 -4.32
CA PRO A 139 18.62 -4.49 -4.69
C PRO A 139 18.86 -4.82 -6.17
N LEU A 140 19.45 -3.91 -6.90
CA LEU A 140 19.85 -4.12 -8.29
C LEU A 140 21.21 -3.46 -8.53
N ASP A 141 22.15 -4.27 -8.96
CA ASP A 141 23.50 -3.85 -9.26
C ASP A 141 23.52 -2.83 -10.41
N GLY A 142 24.60 -2.08 -10.51
CA GLY A 142 24.75 -1.11 -11.57
C GLY A 142 24.71 -1.76 -12.96
N ARG A 143 23.97 -1.17 -13.89
CA ARG A 143 23.79 -1.61 -15.30
C ARG A 143 23.18 -3.02 -15.44
N THR A 144 22.41 -3.48 -14.45
CA THR A 144 21.72 -4.77 -14.52
C THR A 144 20.20 -4.60 -14.66
N SER A 145 19.55 -5.69 -15.04
CA SER A 145 18.10 -5.78 -15.17
C SER A 145 17.58 -6.96 -14.36
N ALA A 146 16.34 -6.86 -13.88
CA ALA A 146 15.64 -7.93 -13.20
C ALA A 146 14.19 -8.04 -13.67
N GLU A 147 13.70 -9.26 -13.65
CA GLU A 147 12.27 -9.55 -13.82
C GLU A 147 11.62 -9.68 -12.44
N MET A 148 10.48 -9.04 -12.29
CA MET A 148 9.76 -8.95 -11.04
C MET A 148 8.38 -9.58 -11.22
N PRO A 149 8.19 -10.86 -10.84
CA PRO A 149 6.91 -11.55 -11.01
C PRO A 149 5.87 -11.00 -10.03
N LEU A 150 4.63 -10.96 -10.49
CA LEU A 150 3.46 -10.65 -9.72
C LEU A 150 2.41 -11.73 -9.97
N GLN A 151 1.99 -12.42 -8.91
CA GLN A 151 0.83 -13.31 -8.94
C GLN A 151 -0.30 -12.71 -8.11
N PHE A 152 -1.52 -12.79 -8.64
CA PHE A 152 -2.69 -12.22 -7.99
C PHE A 152 -3.97 -12.99 -8.31
N ILE A 153 -4.95 -12.86 -7.44
CA ILE A 153 -6.30 -13.41 -7.59
C ILE A 153 -7.29 -12.26 -7.37
N ILE A 154 -8.29 -12.16 -8.22
CA ILE A 154 -9.46 -11.31 -7.99
C ILE A 154 -10.52 -12.17 -7.33
N ASP A 155 -11.05 -11.72 -6.19
CA ASP A 155 -12.10 -12.44 -5.48
C ASP A 155 -13.40 -12.55 -6.33
N GLN A 156 -14.12 -13.64 -6.17
CA GLN A 156 -15.42 -13.83 -6.81
C GLN A 156 -16.49 -12.86 -6.28
N ASP A 157 -16.35 -12.45 -5.02
CA ASP A 157 -17.26 -11.52 -4.36
C ASP A 157 -17.06 -10.06 -4.81
N LEU A 158 -16.10 -9.82 -5.74
CA LEU A 158 -15.93 -8.49 -6.33
C LEU A 158 -17.27 -7.95 -6.87
N PRO A 159 -17.72 -6.75 -6.46
CA PRO A 159 -18.96 -6.14 -6.91
C PRO A 159 -19.10 -6.16 -8.43
N ARG A 160 -20.30 -6.52 -8.93
CA ARG A 160 -20.55 -6.74 -10.37
C ARG A 160 -20.44 -5.46 -11.22
N ASP A 161 -20.55 -4.30 -10.60
CA ASP A 161 -20.37 -3.01 -11.25
C ASP A 161 -18.89 -2.68 -11.52
N ILE A 162 -17.95 -3.34 -10.82
CA ILE A 162 -16.51 -3.20 -11.06
C ILE A 162 -16.09 -4.12 -12.21
N ARG A 163 -15.85 -3.51 -13.37
CA ARG A 163 -15.40 -4.22 -14.58
C ARG A 163 -13.94 -3.98 -14.91
N SER A 164 -13.32 -2.98 -14.29
CA SER A 164 -11.91 -2.64 -14.48
C SER A 164 -11.27 -2.28 -13.15
N ILE A 165 -10.05 -2.77 -12.96
CA ILE A 165 -9.20 -2.52 -11.81
C ILE A 165 -7.87 -2.01 -12.33
N THR A 166 -7.35 -0.95 -11.76
CA THR A 166 -6.01 -0.44 -12.06
C THR A 166 -5.08 -0.70 -10.90
N LEU A 167 -4.02 -1.46 -11.13
CA LEU A 167 -2.91 -1.61 -10.21
C LEU A 167 -1.82 -0.62 -10.59
N SER A 168 -1.64 0.40 -9.76
CA SER A 168 -0.57 1.38 -9.90
C SER A 168 0.59 1.01 -8.99
N SER A 169 1.79 0.96 -9.54
CA SER A 169 3.01 0.55 -8.82
C SER A 169 4.10 1.62 -8.96
N PRO A 170 4.04 2.72 -8.19
CA PRO A 170 5.12 3.69 -8.15
C PRO A 170 6.38 3.08 -7.53
N MET A 171 7.53 3.36 -8.13
CA MET A 171 8.84 2.88 -7.70
C MET A 171 9.64 4.03 -7.06
N PHE A 172 10.23 3.77 -5.90
CA PHE A 172 11.01 4.72 -5.12
C PHE A 172 12.42 4.21 -4.87
N GLU A 173 13.42 5.10 -4.92
CA GLU A 173 14.76 4.80 -4.42
C GLU A 173 14.76 4.82 -2.88
N VAL A 174 15.27 3.73 -2.29
CA VAL A 174 15.39 3.56 -0.82
C VAL A 174 16.81 3.17 -0.40
N THR A 175 17.80 3.44 -1.23
CA THR A 175 19.21 3.03 -1.03
C THR A 175 19.76 3.52 0.30
N GLU A 176 19.54 4.79 0.67
CA GLU A 176 20.04 5.36 1.93
C GLU A 176 19.35 4.73 3.16
N MET A 177 18.04 4.49 3.09
CA MET A 177 17.31 3.81 4.18
C MET A 177 17.76 2.35 4.34
N ALA A 178 18.13 1.69 3.25
CA ALA A 178 18.64 0.32 3.30
C ALA A 178 20.02 0.25 3.95
N ARG A 179 20.92 1.21 3.64
CA ARG A 179 22.26 1.32 4.25
C ARG A 179 22.18 1.63 5.74
N GLY A 180 21.29 2.55 6.16
CA GLY A 180 21.11 2.90 7.56
C GLY A 180 20.60 1.74 8.42
N ALA A 181 19.77 0.85 7.89
CA ALA A 181 19.27 -0.32 8.61
C ALA A 181 20.34 -1.40 8.84
N VAL A 182 21.38 -1.46 8.01
CA VAL A 182 22.50 -2.40 8.17
C VAL A 182 23.53 -1.89 9.20
N ALA A 183 23.64 -0.57 9.39
CA ALA A 183 24.61 0.04 10.31
C ALA A 183 24.18 -0.01 11.79
N VAL A 184 22.96 -0.44 12.11
CA VAL A 184 22.38 -0.49 13.49
C VAL A 184 22.32 -1.94 14.04
N ARG A 185 22.96 -2.90 13.40
CA ARG A 185 23.08 -4.28 13.91
C ARG A 185 24.44 -4.61 14.46
#